data_28e5aad27b01bbf7d0def95e871b3fba
#
_entry.id   28e5aad27b01bbf7d0def95e871b3fba
#
_cell.length_a   1.000
_cell.length_b   1.000
_cell.length_c   1.000
_cell.angle_alpha   90.00
_cell.angle_beta   90.00
_cell.angle_gamma   90.00
#
_symmetry.space_group_name_H-M   'P 1'
#
loop_
_entity.id
_entity.type
_entity.pdbx_description
1 polymer ?
#
loop_
_entity_poly.entity_id
_entity_poly.type
_entity_poly.pdbx_seq_one_letter_code
_entity_poly.pdbx_strand_id
1 'polypeptide(L)'
;MCPFSFQASPEFLAKILPNTSIRSVTLSTDSDQAKFLNSIEISIAGRPLGEIARVRTDDGSKGTLQVAVELGFPCQGAYKQLCREMTDALISEFGTGTAEIELSLKVRRHAVQPGLQPLPGVKNLIAVASGKGGVGKSTVAANIALALAGEGAAVGVLDADIYGPSQTQMLGLAGKVPETEDGKSMLPLRAYGLQVMSMGALVGADQPMVWRGPMVTSALNQLATQTSWDNLDYLIVDMPPGTGDIQLTLAQQIPVSGSVVVTTPQDIATLDARKGLAMFRKVNIPVFGVIENMATHICSNCGHEEAIFGAGGADKIVQDFEVPLLGRLPLDARIREQTDSGRPTVVAEPDSAIAQAYREAAWRIGAAQAAQKVDYAAKFGPIVHEPTK
;
A
#
# COMPACT_ATOMS: atom_id res chain seq x y z
N MET A 1 -14.50 23.88 -13.54
CA MET A 1 -15.67 23.08 -13.91
C MET A 1 -15.27 22.22 -15.11
N CYS A 2 -15.02 20.94 -14.91
CA CYS A 2 -15.08 19.89 -15.92
C CYS A 2 -15.00 18.55 -15.17
N PRO A 3 -16.03 17.74 -15.18
CA PRO A 3 -16.02 16.42 -14.53
C PRO A 3 -15.52 15.40 -15.55
N PHE A 4 -14.42 14.75 -15.31
CA PHE A 4 -14.04 13.53 -16.01
C PHE A 4 -14.42 12.32 -15.15
N SER A 5 -15.64 11.85 -15.35
CA SER A 5 -16.05 10.50 -15.03
C SER A 5 -15.92 9.66 -16.31
N PHE A 6 -14.93 8.80 -16.40
CA PHE A 6 -14.86 7.78 -17.44
C PHE A 6 -15.33 6.45 -16.82
N GLN A 7 -16.64 6.25 -16.81
CA GLN A 7 -17.25 4.92 -16.75
C GLN A 7 -17.53 4.49 -18.20
N ALA A 8 -16.68 3.62 -18.72
CA ALA A 8 -17.02 2.94 -19.97
C ALA A 8 -18.14 1.95 -19.68
N SER A 9 -19.32 2.19 -20.25
CA SER A 9 -20.45 1.28 -20.17
C SER A 9 -20.15 -0.03 -20.93
N PRO A 10 -20.71 -1.17 -20.48
CA PRO A 10 -20.54 -2.46 -21.16
C PRO A 10 -20.95 -2.45 -22.65
N GLU A 11 -21.81 -1.52 -23.06
CA GLU A 11 -22.27 -1.37 -24.44
C GLU A 11 -21.24 -0.69 -25.38
N PHE A 12 -20.29 0.05 -24.83
CA PHE A 12 -19.21 0.68 -25.63
C PHE A 12 -18.14 -0.33 -26.03
N LEU A 13 -17.89 -1.34 -25.20
CA LEU A 13 -16.94 -2.44 -25.49
C LEU A 13 -17.49 -3.43 -26.53
N ALA A 14 -18.81 -3.54 -26.69
CA ALA A 14 -19.43 -4.44 -27.65
C ALA A 14 -19.41 -3.92 -29.11
N LYS A 15 -19.07 -2.65 -29.35
CA LYS A 15 -19.08 -2.03 -30.69
C LYS A 15 -17.73 -2.00 -31.42
N ILE A 16 -16.65 -2.43 -30.81
CA ILE A 16 -15.29 -2.33 -31.39
C ILE A 16 -14.74 -3.70 -31.85
N LEU A 17 -15.42 -4.81 -31.56
CA LEU A 17 -14.96 -6.13 -31.98
C LEU A 17 -15.98 -6.74 -32.99
N PRO A 18 -15.63 -6.84 -34.27
CA PRO A 18 -16.43 -7.66 -35.19
C PRO A 18 -16.15 -9.14 -34.91
N ASN A 19 -17.22 -9.90 -34.68
CA ASN A 19 -17.34 -11.37 -34.72
C ASN A 19 -16.04 -12.15 -34.96
N THR A 20 -15.29 -12.43 -33.93
CA THR A 20 -14.33 -13.53 -33.91
C THR A 20 -14.87 -14.56 -32.93
N SER A 21 -15.16 -15.75 -33.42
CA SER A 21 -15.56 -16.91 -32.65
C SER A 21 -14.59 -17.08 -31.48
N ILE A 22 -15.07 -16.87 -30.27
CA ILE A 22 -14.33 -17.16 -29.03
C ILE A 22 -14.14 -18.67 -28.99
N ARG A 23 -13.02 -19.18 -29.55
CA ARG A 23 -12.50 -20.48 -29.16
C ARG A 23 -12.07 -20.32 -27.70
N SER A 24 -12.50 -21.21 -26.84
CA SER A 24 -12.06 -21.31 -25.46
C SER A 24 -10.54 -21.55 -25.44
N VAL A 25 -9.79 -20.48 -25.32
CA VAL A 25 -8.33 -20.51 -25.17
C VAL A 25 -8.05 -21.05 -23.77
N THR A 26 -7.40 -22.22 -23.68
CA THR A 26 -7.08 -22.86 -22.41
C THR A 26 -5.72 -22.37 -21.95
N LEU A 27 -5.69 -21.28 -21.19
CA LEU A 27 -4.46 -20.75 -20.59
C LEU A 27 -3.88 -21.74 -19.58
N SER A 28 -2.59 -22.13 -19.74
CA SER A 28 -1.87 -23.04 -18.85
C SER A 28 -0.96 -22.26 -17.87
N THR A 29 -0.86 -22.75 -16.64
CA THR A 29 0.12 -22.28 -15.64
C THR A 29 1.40 -23.11 -15.63
N ASP A 30 1.41 -24.26 -16.33
CA ASP A 30 2.46 -25.27 -16.22
C ASP A 30 3.38 -25.30 -17.44
N SER A 31 3.19 -24.39 -18.42
CA SER A 31 4.10 -24.27 -19.56
C SER A 31 5.51 -23.83 -19.13
N ASP A 32 6.51 -24.10 -19.92
CA ASP A 32 7.88 -23.69 -19.63
C ASP A 32 8.03 -22.16 -19.65
N GLN A 33 7.27 -21.47 -20.50
CA GLN A 33 7.23 -20.01 -20.53
C GLN A 33 6.60 -19.43 -19.25
N ALA A 34 5.51 -20.02 -18.73
CA ALA A 34 4.91 -19.60 -17.49
C ALA A 34 5.84 -19.82 -16.29
N LYS A 35 6.54 -20.95 -16.22
CA LYS A 35 7.54 -21.23 -15.18
C LYS A 35 8.70 -20.26 -15.22
N PHE A 36 9.20 -19.99 -16.43
CA PHE A 36 10.27 -19.02 -16.64
C PHE A 36 9.85 -17.61 -16.20
N LEU A 37 8.70 -17.11 -16.66
CA LEU A 37 8.17 -15.80 -16.24
C LEU A 37 7.99 -15.71 -14.72
N ASN A 38 7.54 -16.77 -14.05
CA ASN A 38 7.42 -16.81 -12.60
C ASN A 38 8.78 -16.68 -11.89
N SER A 39 9.88 -17.04 -12.52
CA SER A 39 11.24 -16.98 -11.95
C SER A 39 11.93 -15.63 -12.16
N ILE A 40 11.49 -14.81 -13.11
CA ILE A 40 12.14 -13.52 -13.39
C ILE A 40 11.87 -12.51 -12.28
N GLU A 41 12.91 -11.76 -11.90
CA GLU A 41 12.80 -10.66 -10.96
C GLU A 41 12.26 -9.42 -11.67
N ILE A 42 11.19 -8.85 -11.13
CA ILE A 42 10.54 -7.65 -11.66
C ILE A 42 11.18 -6.40 -11.07
N SER A 43 11.73 -5.54 -11.90
CA SER A 43 12.54 -4.39 -11.50
C SER A 43 11.83 -3.43 -10.53
N ILE A 44 10.54 -3.15 -10.74
CA ILE A 44 9.75 -2.25 -9.89
C ILE A 44 9.47 -2.82 -8.49
N ALA A 45 9.49 -4.15 -8.35
CA ALA A 45 9.15 -4.85 -7.12
C ALA A 45 10.37 -5.43 -6.39
N GLY A 46 11.48 -5.70 -7.11
CA GLY A 46 12.65 -6.38 -6.59
C GLY A 46 12.32 -7.80 -6.10
N ARG A 47 11.39 -8.49 -6.80
CA ARG A 47 10.88 -9.83 -6.45
C ARG A 47 10.59 -10.66 -7.69
N PRO A 48 10.67 -12.00 -7.59
CA PRO A 48 10.20 -12.90 -8.63
C PRO A 48 8.71 -12.70 -8.94
N LEU A 49 8.35 -12.68 -10.23
CA LEU A 49 6.97 -12.45 -10.66
C LEU A 49 6.00 -13.47 -10.04
N GLY A 50 6.39 -14.72 -9.92
CA GLY A 50 5.56 -15.80 -9.35
C GLY A 50 5.18 -15.62 -7.88
N GLU A 51 5.92 -14.79 -7.12
CA GLU A 51 5.57 -14.47 -5.74
C GLU A 51 4.44 -13.43 -5.65
N ILE A 52 4.32 -12.55 -6.66
CA ILE A 52 3.48 -11.33 -6.61
C ILE A 52 2.38 -11.32 -7.67
N ALA A 53 2.35 -12.32 -8.56
CA ALA A 53 1.37 -12.43 -9.64
C ALA A 53 0.98 -13.88 -9.91
N ARG A 54 -0.03 -14.08 -10.75
CA ARG A 54 -0.33 -15.37 -11.40
C ARG A 54 -0.15 -15.24 -12.89
N VAL A 55 0.74 -16.05 -13.43
CA VAL A 55 1.04 -16.11 -14.86
C VAL A 55 0.34 -17.30 -15.48
N ARG A 56 -0.28 -17.08 -16.64
CA ARG A 56 -0.86 -18.13 -17.50
C ARG A 56 -0.46 -17.83 -18.94
N THR A 57 -0.12 -18.85 -19.67
CA THR A 57 0.28 -18.74 -21.08
C THR A 57 -0.52 -19.69 -21.94
N ASP A 58 -0.66 -19.36 -23.22
CA ASP A 58 -1.20 -20.23 -24.26
C ASP A 58 -0.42 -20.04 -25.57
N ASP A 59 -0.17 -21.13 -26.27
CA ASP A 59 0.39 -21.10 -27.61
C ASP A 59 -0.74 -20.68 -28.58
N GLY A 60 -0.85 -19.37 -28.79
CA GLY A 60 -1.88 -18.78 -29.64
C GLY A 60 -1.84 -19.27 -31.08
N SER A 61 -2.94 -19.11 -31.78
CA SER A 61 -3.01 -19.35 -33.22
C SER A 61 -2.06 -18.40 -33.95
N LYS A 62 -1.17 -18.92 -34.80
CA LYS A 62 -0.15 -18.21 -35.61
C LYS A 62 1.20 -17.92 -34.94
N GLY A 63 1.59 -18.67 -33.91
CA GLY A 63 2.92 -18.51 -33.33
C GLY A 63 3.12 -17.27 -32.44
N THR A 64 2.04 -16.62 -32.05
CA THR A 64 2.05 -15.54 -31.06
C THR A 64 1.73 -16.12 -29.70
N LEU A 65 2.64 -15.99 -28.73
CA LEU A 65 2.41 -16.43 -27.35
C LEU A 65 1.43 -15.46 -26.66
N GLN A 66 0.34 -15.99 -26.13
CA GLN A 66 -0.61 -15.24 -25.29
C GLN A 66 -0.21 -15.39 -23.82
N VAL A 67 -0.03 -14.28 -23.12
CA VAL A 67 0.37 -14.25 -21.71
C VAL A 67 -0.62 -13.43 -20.92
N ALA A 68 -1.29 -14.05 -19.95
CA ALA A 68 -2.16 -13.36 -19.00
C ALA A 68 -1.49 -13.32 -17.62
N VAL A 69 -1.29 -12.11 -17.08
CA VAL A 69 -0.67 -11.89 -15.79
C VAL A 69 -1.65 -11.18 -14.86
N GLU A 70 -2.09 -11.88 -13.82
CA GLU A 70 -2.93 -11.33 -12.74
C GLU A 70 -2.02 -10.82 -11.63
N LEU A 71 -1.74 -9.51 -11.60
CA LEU A 71 -0.88 -8.86 -10.60
C LEU A 71 -1.60 -8.78 -9.25
N GLY A 72 -0.90 -9.12 -8.18
CA GLY A 72 -1.40 -9.06 -6.80
C GLY A 72 -1.32 -7.66 -6.17
N PHE A 73 -0.74 -6.67 -6.86
CA PHE A 73 -0.51 -5.32 -6.35
C PHE A 73 -0.73 -4.26 -7.43
N PRO A 74 -1.14 -3.02 -7.05
CA PRO A 74 -1.45 -1.95 -7.98
C PRO A 74 -0.15 -1.33 -8.52
N CYS A 75 -0.03 -1.26 -9.86
CA CYS A 75 1.11 -0.65 -10.55
C CYS A 75 0.77 -0.25 -11.99
N GLN A 76 -0.41 0.35 -12.21
CA GLN A 76 -0.88 0.72 -13.56
C GLN A 76 0.12 1.62 -14.30
N GLY A 77 0.79 2.54 -13.59
CA GLY A 77 1.81 3.40 -14.15
C GLY A 77 3.02 2.66 -14.73
N ALA A 78 3.29 1.44 -14.24
CA ALA A 78 4.41 0.61 -14.69
C ALA A 78 4.03 -0.46 -15.74
N TYR A 79 2.75 -0.57 -16.17
CA TYR A 79 2.31 -1.64 -17.06
C TYR A 79 3.13 -1.73 -18.35
N LYS A 80 3.43 -0.59 -18.98
CA LYS A 80 4.25 -0.57 -20.20
C LYS A 80 5.67 -1.09 -19.98
N GLN A 81 6.25 -0.76 -18.85
CA GLN A 81 7.58 -1.23 -18.45
C GLN A 81 7.57 -2.73 -18.21
N LEU A 82 6.60 -3.23 -17.44
CA LEU A 82 6.44 -4.65 -17.15
C LEU A 82 6.23 -5.49 -18.41
N CYS A 83 5.36 -5.04 -19.34
CA CYS A 83 5.18 -5.71 -20.61
C CYS A 83 6.49 -5.82 -21.40
N ARG A 84 7.30 -4.76 -21.43
CA ARG A 84 8.61 -4.78 -22.10
C ARG A 84 9.56 -5.76 -21.43
N GLU A 85 9.74 -5.68 -20.11
CA GLU A 85 10.62 -6.57 -19.35
C GLU A 85 10.29 -8.04 -19.61
N MET A 86 9.00 -8.41 -19.54
CA MET A 86 8.55 -9.79 -19.80
C MET A 86 8.72 -10.20 -21.27
N THR A 87 8.43 -9.29 -22.21
CA THR A 87 8.59 -9.58 -23.66
C THR A 87 10.07 -9.80 -23.99
N ASP A 88 10.95 -8.92 -23.53
CA ASP A 88 12.40 -9.00 -23.78
C ASP A 88 12.97 -10.30 -23.18
N ALA A 89 12.52 -10.67 -21.98
CA ALA A 89 12.92 -11.91 -21.33
C ALA A 89 12.48 -13.15 -22.13
N LEU A 90 11.23 -13.19 -22.60
CA LEU A 90 10.70 -14.29 -23.43
C LEU A 90 11.40 -14.42 -24.77
N ILE A 91 11.70 -13.30 -25.44
CA ILE A 91 12.45 -13.29 -26.69
C ILE A 91 13.87 -13.83 -26.48
N SER A 92 14.53 -13.39 -25.41
CA SER A 92 15.90 -13.80 -25.08
C SER A 92 16.03 -15.30 -24.79
N GLU A 93 15.06 -15.88 -24.07
CA GLU A 93 15.12 -17.28 -23.62
C GLU A 93 14.58 -18.25 -24.68
N PHE A 94 13.44 -17.92 -25.30
CA PHE A 94 12.73 -18.87 -26.17
C PHE A 94 12.80 -18.50 -27.67
N GLY A 95 13.38 -17.35 -28.01
CA GLY A 95 13.40 -16.88 -29.42
C GLY A 95 11.97 -16.64 -29.97
N THR A 96 10.99 -16.36 -29.10
CA THR A 96 9.58 -16.16 -29.50
C THR A 96 9.48 -14.93 -30.40
N GLY A 97 8.78 -15.06 -31.53
CA GLY A 97 8.65 -13.97 -32.51
C GLY A 97 7.83 -12.79 -31.95
N THR A 98 6.74 -13.06 -31.24
CA THR A 98 5.87 -12.06 -30.61
C THR A 98 5.16 -12.65 -29.39
N ALA A 99 5.03 -11.85 -28.33
CA ALA A 99 4.21 -12.17 -27.16
C ALA A 99 3.17 -11.04 -26.95
N GLU A 100 1.92 -11.40 -26.76
CA GLU A 100 0.86 -10.49 -26.36
C GLU A 100 0.59 -10.68 -24.86
N ILE A 101 0.91 -9.64 -24.08
CA ILE A 101 0.84 -9.69 -22.62
C ILE A 101 -0.33 -8.86 -22.14
N GLU A 102 -1.28 -9.50 -21.47
CA GLU A 102 -2.41 -8.86 -20.80
C GLU A 102 -2.16 -8.79 -19.30
N LEU A 103 -2.19 -7.58 -18.75
CA LEU A 103 -2.04 -7.33 -17.31
C LEU A 103 -3.39 -7.01 -16.68
N SER A 104 -3.68 -7.64 -15.56
CA SER A 104 -4.87 -7.36 -14.75
C SER A 104 -4.48 -7.23 -13.28
N LEU A 105 -5.22 -6.40 -12.52
CA LEU A 105 -5.02 -6.22 -11.08
C LEU A 105 -6.02 -7.08 -10.31
N LYS A 106 -5.52 -7.82 -9.31
CA LYS A 106 -6.36 -8.56 -8.36
C LYS A 106 -5.71 -8.64 -7.00
N VAL A 107 -5.93 -7.64 -6.19
CA VAL A 107 -5.49 -7.64 -4.79
C VAL A 107 -6.25 -8.69 -4.00
N ARG A 108 -5.52 -9.60 -3.34
CA ARG A 108 -6.08 -10.67 -2.49
C ARG A 108 -6.04 -10.25 -1.04
N ARG A 109 -6.87 -10.91 -0.24
CA ARG A 109 -6.79 -10.82 1.21
C ARG A 109 -5.64 -11.71 1.69
N HIS A 110 -4.83 -11.17 2.60
CA HIS A 110 -3.72 -11.90 3.21
C HIS A 110 -4.00 -12.16 4.69
N ALA A 111 -3.25 -13.13 5.23
CA ALA A 111 -3.37 -13.49 6.63
C ALA A 111 -2.97 -12.32 7.56
N VAL A 112 -3.67 -12.23 8.67
CA VAL A 112 -3.37 -11.32 9.78
C VAL A 112 -2.79 -12.10 10.96
N GLN A 113 -2.49 -11.41 12.08
CA GLN A 113 -1.98 -12.08 13.28
C GLN A 113 -2.93 -13.18 13.76
N PRO A 114 -2.40 -14.29 14.29
CA PRO A 114 -3.20 -15.35 14.88
C PRO A 114 -4.16 -14.83 15.97
N GLY A 115 -5.41 -15.29 15.90
CA GLY A 115 -6.46 -14.91 16.86
C GLY A 115 -7.22 -13.61 16.54
N LEU A 116 -6.79 -12.84 15.54
CA LEU A 116 -7.53 -11.66 15.07
C LEU A 116 -8.37 -12.00 13.84
N GLN A 117 -9.51 -11.29 13.70
CA GLN A 117 -10.36 -11.37 12.52
C GLN A 117 -10.10 -10.15 11.62
N PRO A 118 -10.02 -10.33 10.29
CA PRO A 118 -9.92 -9.21 9.35
C PRO A 118 -11.08 -8.23 9.52
N LEU A 119 -10.82 -6.94 9.29
CA LEU A 119 -11.88 -5.92 9.32
C LEU A 119 -12.87 -6.14 8.16
N PRO A 120 -14.19 -6.01 8.42
CA PRO A 120 -15.18 -6.02 7.35
C PRO A 120 -14.88 -4.94 6.31
N GLY A 121 -15.05 -5.26 5.03
CA GLY A 121 -14.81 -4.31 3.95
C GLY A 121 -13.33 -4.00 3.65
N VAL A 122 -12.35 -4.62 4.35
CA VAL A 122 -10.91 -4.39 4.15
C VAL A 122 -10.21 -5.70 3.81
N LYS A 123 -9.44 -5.72 2.74
CA LYS A 123 -8.62 -6.89 2.36
C LYS A 123 -7.30 -6.95 3.13
N ASN A 124 -6.58 -5.84 3.15
CA ASN A 124 -5.24 -5.76 3.73
C ASN A 124 -5.08 -4.48 4.55
N LEU A 125 -4.54 -4.58 5.74
CA LEU A 125 -4.26 -3.46 6.62
C LEU A 125 -2.76 -3.32 6.79
N ILE A 126 -2.20 -2.16 6.41
CA ILE A 126 -0.77 -1.89 6.45
C ILE A 126 -0.50 -0.79 7.47
N ALA A 127 0.27 -1.12 8.51
CA ALA A 127 0.67 -0.16 9.53
C ALA A 127 1.89 0.66 9.05
N VAL A 128 1.78 1.99 9.10
CA VAL A 128 2.91 2.91 8.89
C VAL A 128 3.33 3.45 10.25
N ALA A 129 4.53 3.11 10.67
CA ALA A 129 5.05 3.43 11.98
C ALA A 129 6.39 4.15 11.93
N SER A 130 6.76 4.80 13.03
CA SER A 130 8.08 5.39 13.22
C SER A 130 8.53 5.24 14.66
N GLY A 131 9.83 5.13 14.87
CA GLY A 131 10.40 5.03 16.21
C GLY A 131 10.31 6.33 17.03
N LYS A 132 10.18 7.49 16.37
CA LYS A 132 10.03 8.81 17.02
C LYS A 132 9.14 9.73 16.19
N GLY A 133 8.66 10.82 16.80
CA GLY A 133 7.97 11.91 16.13
C GLY A 133 8.88 12.75 15.22
N GLY A 134 8.30 13.46 14.25
CA GLY A 134 9.01 14.41 13.39
C GLY A 134 9.77 13.82 12.20
N VAL A 135 9.70 12.51 11.95
CA VAL A 135 10.33 11.88 10.76
C VAL A 135 9.47 11.95 9.50
N GLY A 136 8.30 12.58 9.56
CA GLY A 136 7.38 12.71 8.43
C GLY A 136 6.49 11.49 8.16
N LYS A 137 6.28 10.63 9.16
CA LYS A 137 5.47 9.39 9.07
C LYS A 137 4.09 9.63 8.43
N SER A 138 3.34 10.61 8.93
CA SER A 138 1.97 10.90 8.47
C SER A 138 1.93 11.41 7.03
N THR A 139 2.90 12.26 6.64
CA THR A 139 3.07 12.71 5.25
C THR A 139 3.38 11.54 4.33
N VAL A 140 4.24 10.62 4.76
CA VAL A 140 4.55 9.39 4.00
C VAL A 140 3.31 8.52 3.90
N ALA A 141 2.56 8.30 4.99
CA ALA A 141 1.33 7.49 4.99
C ALA A 141 0.28 8.04 4.02
N ALA A 142 0.03 9.37 4.03
CA ALA A 142 -0.90 10.02 3.10
C ALA A 142 -0.48 9.84 1.64
N ASN A 143 0.78 10.13 1.31
CA ASN A 143 1.26 10.04 -0.07
C ASN A 143 1.35 8.58 -0.58
N ILE A 144 1.70 7.60 0.27
CA ILE A 144 1.65 6.17 -0.10
C ILE A 144 0.22 5.72 -0.36
N ALA A 145 -0.76 6.13 0.47
CA ALA A 145 -2.17 5.81 0.25
C ALA A 145 -2.66 6.39 -1.08
N LEU A 146 -2.33 7.64 -1.38
CA LEU A 146 -2.67 8.30 -2.64
C LEU A 146 -1.98 7.65 -3.84
N ALA A 147 -0.71 7.24 -3.69
CA ALA A 147 0.02 6.53 -4.74
C ALA A 147 -0.62 5.18 -5.05
N LEU A 148 -0.95 4.35 -4.04
CA LEU A 148 -1.66 3.08 -4.24
C LEU A 148 -3.02 3.28 -4.93
N ALA A 149 -3.76 4.32 -4.55
CA ALA A 149 -5.05 4.65 -5.17
C ALA A 149 -4.87 5.11 -6.63
N GLY A 150 -3.86 5.94 -6.90
CA GLY A 150 -3.50 6.38 -8.26
C GLY A 150 -3.07 5.23 -9.17
N GLU A 151 -2.58 4.15 -8.61
CA GLU A 151 -2.17 2.92 -9.31
C GLU A 151 -3.32 1.89 -9.44
N GLY A 152 -4.55 2.24 -9.06
CA GLY A 152 -5.76 1.48 -9.35
C GLY A 152 -6.32 0.68 -8.17
N ALA A 153 -5.83 0.82 -6.95
CA ALA A 153 -6.38 0.16 -5.76
C ALA A 153 -7.50 0.98 -5.10
N ALA A 154 -8.41 0.29 -4.42
CA ALA A 154 -9.33 0.91 -3.47
C ALA A 154 -8.61 1.07 -2.12
N VAL A 155 -8.42 2.32 -1.66
CA VAL A 155 -7.56 2.60 -0.51
C VAL A 155 -8.28 3.45 0.54
N GLY A 156 -8.06 3.11 1.82
CA GLY A 156 -8.46 3.92 2.96
C GLY A 156 -7.26 4.35 3.80
N VAL A 157 -7.48 5.37 4.62
CA VAL A 157 -6.54 5.87 5.63
C VAL A 157 -7.23 5.90 6.99
N LEU A 158 -6.61 5.28 7.97
CA LEU A 158 -6.98 5.38 9.38
C LEU A 158 -5.88 6.14 10.13
N ASP A 159 -6.20 7.34 10.57
CA ASP A 159 -5.32 8.13 11.43
C ASP A 159 -5.46 7.65 12.88
N ALA A 160 -4.47 6.94 13.34
CA ALA A 160 -4.40 6.40 14.69
C ALA A 160 -3.53 7.24 15.64
N ASP A 161 -3.01 8.40 15.19
CA ASP A 161 -2.24 9.32 16.03
C ASP A 161 -3.17 10.27 16.78
N ILE A 162 -3.63 9.84 17.95
CA ILE A 162 -4.58 10.60 18.77
C ILE A 162 -4.01 11.91 19.30
N TYR A 163 -2.71 11.94 19.57
CA TYR A 163 -2.06 13.12 20.15
C TYR A 163 -1.76 14.21 19.13
N GLY A 164 -1.70 13.85 17.85
CA GLY A 164 -1.44 14.79 16.77
C GLY A 164 -2.11 14.34 15.47
N PRO A 165 -3.47 14.17 15.48
CA PRO A 165 -4.15 13.72 14.27
C PRO A 165 -3.96 14.73 13.15
N SER A 166 -3.44 14.28 12.03
CA SER A 166 -3.01 15.14 10.93
C SER A 166 -3.61 14.80 9.57
N GLN A 167 -4.13 13.59 9.39
CA GLN A 167 -4.60 13.12 8.09
C GLN A 167 -5.78 13.93 7.56
N THR A 168 -6.67 14.42 8.42
CA THR A 168 -7.79 15.29 7.99
C THR A 168 -7.30 16.62 7.42
N GLN A 169 -6.28 17.22 8.04
CA GLN A 169 -5.65 18.45 7.52
C GLN A 169 -4.93 18.15 6.19
N MET A 170 -4.08 17.13 6.18
CA MET A 170 -3.26 16.77 5.02
C MET A 170 -4.08 16.39 3.79
N LEU A 171 -5.28 15.85 3.96
CA LEU A 171 -6.17 15.43 2.88
C LEU A 171 -7.30 16.42 2.57
N GLY A 172 -7.23 17.65 3.11
CA GLY A 172 -8.23 18.70 2.84
C GLY A 172 -9.61 18.42 3.43
N LEU A 173 -9.66 17.69 4.54
CA LEU A 173 -10.88 17.29 5.24
C LEU A 173 -11.05 18.00 6.60
N ALA A 174 -10.25 19.02 6.89
CA ALA A 174 -10.32 19.77 8.14
C ALA A 174 -11.74 20.32 8.38
N GLY A 175 -12.25 20.12 9.59
CA GLY A 175 -13.60 20.54 9.99
C GLY A 175 -14.75 19.67 9.48
N LYS A 176 -14.49 18.64 8.68
CA LYS A 176 -15.52 17.67 8.30
C LYS A 176 -15.70 16.62 9.38
N VAL A 177 -16.95 16.25 9.64
CA VAL A 177 -17.34 15.23 10.63
C VAL A 177 -17.94 14.04 9.91
N PRO A 178 -17.57 12.80 10.27
CA PRO A 178 -18.18 11.59 9.74
C PRO A 178 -19.68 11.53 10.03
N GLU A 179 -20.44 11.08 9.05
CA GLU A 179 -21.88 10.85 9.19
C GLU A 179 -22.15 9.43 9.69
N THR A 180 -23.35 9.19 10.21
CA THR A 180 -23.83 7.86 10.58
C THR A 180 -25.22 7.64 10.00
N GLU A 181 -25.45 6.46 9.38
CA GLU A 181 -26.75 6.09 8.83
C GLU A 181 -27.63 5.38 9.86
N ASP A 182 -27.03 4.61 10.74
CA ASP A 182 -27.74 3.74 11.71
C ASP A 182 -27.53 4.13 13.18
N GLY A 183 -26.83 5.22 13.43
CA GLY A 183 -26.45 5.69 14.76
C GLY A 183 -25.39 4.81 15.45
N LYS A 184 -24.83 3.80 14.74
CA LYS A 184 -23.84 2.87 15.27
C LYS A 184 -22.56 2.83 14.43
N SER A 185 -22.73 2.87 13.10
CA SER A 185 -21.61 2.82 12.14
C SER A 185 -21.31 4.21 11.60
N MET A 186 -20.05 4.54 11.42
CA MET A 186 -19.59 5.81 10.88
C MET A 186 -19.25 5.65 9.40
N LEU A 187 -19.72 6.56 8.56
CA LEU A 187 -19.31 6.64 7.17
C LEU A 187 -17.94 7.32 7.06
N PRO A 188 -16.98 6.72 6.37
CA PRO A 188 -15.67 7.35 6.20
C PRO A 188 -15.80 8.63 5.36
N LEU A 189 -15.03 9.65 5.71
CA LEU A 189 -14.85 10.84 4.89
C LEU A 189 -14.19 10.45 3.56
N ARG A 190 -14.41 11.25 2.51
CA ARG A 190 -13.84 10.96 1.19
C ARG A 190 -13.01 12.13 0.68
N ALA A 191 -11.77 11.85 0.26
CA ALA A 191 -10.88 12.80 -0.38
C ALA A 191 -9.98 12.08 -1.39
N TYR A 192 -9.82 12.63 -2.59
CA TYR A 192 -8.93 12.12 -3.64
C TYR A 192 -9.07 10.61 -3.95
N GLY A 193 -10.30 10.08 -3.87
CA GLY A 193 -10.58 8.66 -4.04
C GLY A 193 -10.31 7.78 -2.81
N LEU A 194 -9.78 8.34 -1.73
CA LEU A 194 -9.57 7.64 -0.46
C LEU A 194 -10.80 7.67 0.43
N GLN A 195 -10.95 6.62 1.24
CA GLN A 195 -11.83 6.60 2.42
C GLN A 195 -10.98 6.95 3.64
N VAL A 196 -11.37 7.96 4.42
CA VAL A 196 -10.55 8.50 5.50
C VAL A 196 -11.30 8.52 6.81
N MET A 197 -10.69 8.00 7.85
CA MET A 197 -11.19 8.12 9.22
C MET A 197 -10.05 8.55 10.14
N SER A 198 -10.34 9.50 11.02
CA SER A 198 -9.37 10.05 11.95
C SER A 198 -10.03 10.40 13.27
N MET A 199 -9.31 10.22 14.35
CA MET A 199 -9.74 10.74 15.66
C MET A 199 -9.92 12.26 15.64
N GLY A 200 -9.13 12.97 14.84
CA GLY A 200 -9.28 14.41 14.66
C GLY A 200 -10.59 14.85 14.02
N ALA A 201 -11.32 13.93 13.35
CA ALA A 201 -12.64 14.22 12.81
C ALA A 201 -13.77 14.03 13.84
N LEU A 202 -13.52 13.28 14.93
CA LEU A 202 -14.50 12.98 15.98
C LEU A 202 -14.39 13.95 17.18
N VAL A 203 -13.18 14.47 17.42
CA VAL A 203 -12.89 15.38 18.54
C VAL A 203 -12.63 16.76 17.95
N GLY A 204 -13.43 17.76 18.35
CA GLY A 204 -13.20 19.14 17.90
C GLY A 204 -11.78 19.60 18.27
N ALA A 205 -11.16 20.34 17.37
CA ALA A 205 -9.77 20.79 17.50
C ALA A 205 -9.46 21.56 18.81
N ASP A 206 -10.48 22.14 19.44
CA ASP A 206 -10.33 23.00 20.62
C ASP A 206 -10.65 22.30 21.96
N GLN A 207 -10.91 20.99 21.97
CA GLN A 207 -11.21 20.27 23.22
C GLN A 207 -9.96 19.49 23.71
N PRO A 208 -9.26 19.97 24.74
CA PRO A 208 -8.18 19.21 25.36
C PRO A 208 -8.77 17.97 26.04
N MET A 209 -8.63 16.81 25.42
CA MET A 209 -9.00 15.54 26.05
C MET A 209 -7.76 14.90 26.69
N VAL A 210 -7.87 14.56 27.96
CA VAL A 210 -6.82 13.82 28.67
C VAL A 210 -7.01 12.34 28.37
N TRP A 211 -6.35 11.87 27.31
CA TRP A 211 -6.37 10.46 26.92
C TRP A 211 -5.43 9.63 27.80
N ARG A 212 -5.94 8.56 28.40
CA ARG A 212 -5.12 7.51 29.04
C ARG A 212 -4.99 6.32 28.11
N GLY A 213 -3.85 5.62 28.15
CA GLY A 213 -3.52 4.53 27.22
C GLY A 213 -4.65 3.55 26.90
N PRO A 214 -5.37 2.95 27.90
CA PRO A 214 -6.49 2.04 27.60
C PRO A 214 -7.66 2.70 26.87
N MET A 215 -7.95 3.98 27.15
CA MET A 215 -9.01 4.73 26.45
C MET A 215 -8.63 4.98 24.99
N VAL A 216 -7.38 5.34 24.73
CA VAL A 216 -6.82 5.52 23.39
C VAL A 216 -7.01 4.27 22.54
N THR A 217 -6.60 3.13 23.07
CA THR A 217 -6.66 1.87 22.35
C THR A 217 -8.11 1.44 22.08
N SER A 218 -9.01 1.62 23.07
CA SER A 218 -10.45 1.32 22.89
C SER A 218 -11.07 2.21 21.82
N ALA A 219 -10.79 3.52 21.84
CA ALA A 219 -11.32 4.45 20.85
C ALA A 219 -10.82 4.15 19.43
N LEU A 220 -9.55 3.83 19.27
CA LEU A 220 -9.00 3.46 17.97
C LEU A 220 -9.54 2.13 17.44
N ASN A 221 -9.74 1.15 18.32
CA ASN A 221 -10.38 -0.10 17.93
C ASN A 221 -11.84 0.12 17.48
N GLN A 222 -12.58 0.95 18.21
CA GLN A 222 -13.93 1.35 17.78
C GLN A 222 -13.90 2.08 16.45
N LEU A 223 -12.99 3.03 16.27
CA LEU A 223 -12.84 3.75 15.02
C LEU A 223 -12.55 2.82 13.84
N ALA A 224 -11.67 1.84 14.02
CA ALA A 224 -11.35 0.86 12.99
C ALA A 224 -12.53 -0.07 12.68
N THR A 225 -13.25 -0.56 13.70
CA THR A 225 -14.29 -1.60 13.57
C THR A 225 -15.68 -1.05 13.31
N GLN A 226 -16.00 0.18 13.76
CA GLN A 226 -17.30 0.83 13.56
C GLN A 226 -17.36 1.73 12.33
N THR A 227 -16.25 1.86 11.59
CA THR A 227 -16.27 2.52 10.28
C THR A 227 -16.76 1.56 9.21
N SER A 228 -17.76 2.00 8.43
CA SER A 228 -18.30 1.27 7.28
C SER A 228 -17.34 1.36 6.10
N TRP A 229 -16.22 0.62 6.15
CA TRP A 229 -15.27 0.55 5.04
C TRP A 229 -15.89 -0.15 3.83
N ASP A 230 -15.77 0.47 2.65
CA ASP A 230 -16.37 -0.02 1.42
C ASP A 230 -15.33 -0.64 0.50
N ASN A 231 -15.20 -1.96 0.53
CA ASN A 231 -14.44 -2.79 -0.40
C ASN A 231 -12.97 -2.36 -0.62
N LEU A 232 -12.26 -2.03 0.45
CA LEU A 232 -10.87 -1.59 0.38
C LEU A 232 -9.91 -2.74 0.03
N ASP A 233 -9.01 -2.48 -0.90
CA ASP A 233 -7.83 -3.32 -1.15
C ASP A 233 -6.78 -3.13 -0.06
N TYR A 234 -6.60 -1.88 0.38
CA TYR A 234 -5.66 -1.50 1.42
C TYR A 234 -6.27 -0.48 2.38
N LEU A 235 -6.05 -0.67 3.67
CA LEU A 235 -6.24 0.34 4.71
C LEU A 235 -4.86 0.70 5.27
N ILE A 236 -4.42 1.92 5.02
CA ILE A 236 -3.16 2.46 5.56
C ILE A 236 -3.45 3.04 6.95
N VAL A 237 -2.79 2.50 7.96
CA VAL A 237 -2.93 2.97 9.34
C VAL A 237 -1.72 3.82 9.70
N ASP A 238 -1.97 5.11 9.90
CA ASP A 238 -0.98 6.06 10.42
C ASP A 238 -0.86 5.89 11.93
N MET A 239 0.16 5.13 12.37
CA MET A 239 0.34 4.75 13.77
C MET A 239 0.82 5.93 14.64
N PRO A 240 0.54 5.98 15.95
CA PRO A 240 1.19 6.94 16.83
C PRO A 240 2.73 6.83 16.75
N PRO A 241 3.48 7.92 16.95
CA PRO A 241 4.94 7.83 16.96
C PRO A 241 5.48 7.13 18.20
N GLY A 242 6.68 6.57 18.10
CA GLY A 242 7.37 5.91 19.21
C GLY A 242 7.29 4.39 19.15
N THR A 243 7.67 3.74 20.25
CA THR A 243 7.70 2.27 20.42
C THR A 243 7.12 1.85 21.77
N GLY A 244 6.26 2.71 22.34
CA GLY A 244 5.67 2.51 23.66
C GLY A 244 4.45 1.58 23.65
N ASP A 245 3.86 1.42 24.85
CA ASP A 245 2.76 0.48 25.10
C ASP A 245 1.53 0.71 24.20
N ILE A 246 1.23 1.96 23.85
CA ILE A 246 0.08 2.27 22.98
C ILE A 246 0.28 1.67 21.60
N GLN A 247 1.46 1.86 21.00
CA GLN A 247 1.78 1.34 19.68
C GLN A 247 1.79 -0.20 19.68
N LEU A 248 2.39 -0.80 20.70
CA LEU A 248 2.41 -2.25 20.89
C LEU A 248 0.98 -2.81 21.04
N THR A 249 0.14 -2.18 21.87
CA THR A 249 -1.23 -2.63 22.11
C THR A 249 -2.08 -2.49 20.85
N LEU A 250 -1.94 -1.39 20.10
CA LEU A 250 -2.60 -1.23 18.81
C LEU A 250 -2.19 -2.30 17.81
N ALA A 251 -0.90 -2.55 17.68
CA ALA A 251 -0.37 -3.59 16.82
C ALA A 251 -0.88 -5.00 17.18
N GLN A 252 -1.23 -5.24 18.45
CA GLN A 252 -1.81 -6.51 18.91
C GLN A 252 -3.33 -6.62 18.73
N GLN A 253 -4.05 -5.51 18.66
CA GLN A 253 -5.52 -5.50 18.64
C GLN A 253 -6.10 -5.26 17.24
N ILE A 254 -5.37 -4.57 16.36
CA ILE A 254 -5.79 -4.32 14.98
C ILE A 254 -5.24 -5.41 14.06
N PRO A 255 -6.05 -5.99 13.14
CA PRO A 255 -5.63 -7.09 12.28
C PRO A 255 -4.70 -6.60 11.15
N VAL A 256 -3.43 -6.41 11.48
CA VAL A 256 -2.40 -5.90 10.56
C VAL A 256 -1.85 -7.03 9.68
N SER A 257 -1.89 -6.87 8.36
CA SER A 257 -1.31 -7.82 7.40
C SER A 257 0.17 -7.55 7.10
N GLY A 258 0.66 -6.34 7.41
CA GLY A 258 2.07 -5.96 7.27
C GLY A 258 2.36 -4.57 7.76
N SER A 259 3.64 -4.22 7.89
CA SER A 259 4.08 -2.94 8.42
C SER A 259 5.22 -2.32 7.60
N VAL A 260 5.27 -0.99 7.63
CA VAL A 260 6.33 -0.16 7.05
C VAL A 260 6.88 0.74 8.13
N VAL A 261 8.21 0.84 8.24
CA VAL A 261 8.86 1.72 9.22
C VAL A 261 9.48 2.91 8.51
N VAL A 262 9.08 4.11 8.93
CA VAL A 262 9.62 5.38 8.42
C VAL A 262 10.69 5.90 9.36
N THR A 263 11.83 6.27 8.81
CA THR A 263 12.96 6.86 9.54
C THR A 263 13.57 8.02 8.72
N THR A 264 14.54 8.71 9.33
CA THR A 264 15.42 9.66 8.64
C THR A 264 16.86 9.18 8.78
N PRO A 265 17.84 9.71 8.00
CA PRO A 265 19.23 9.23 8.04
C PRO A 265 19.94 9.38 9.38
N GLN A 266 19.47 10.25 10.28
CA GLN A 266 20.11 10.54 11.56
C GLN A 266 20.20 9.30 12.47
N ASP A 267 21.34 9.08 13.12
CA ASP A 267 21.59 7.93 13.98
C ASP A 267 20.54 7.75 15.09
N ILE A 268 20.07 8.84 15.70
CA ILE A 268 19.03 8.76 16.75
C ILE A 268 17.70 8.23 16.16
N ALA A 269 17.33 8.65 14.94
CA ALA A 269 16.11 8.17 14.28
C ALA A 269 16.23 6.69 13.90
N THR A 270 17.39 6.28 13.43
CA THR A 270 17.65 4.87 13.06
C THR A 270 17.66 3.95 14.28
N LEU A 271 18.20 4.39 15.43
CA LEU A 271 18.13 3.65 16.69
C LEU A 271 16.67 3.38 17.12
N ASP A 272 15.81 4.39 17.02
CA ASP A 272 14.40 4.22 17.39
C ASP A 272 13.62 3.40 16.32
N ALA A 273 13.96 3.52 15.05
CA ALA A 273 13.41 2.67 13.99
C ALA A 273 13.71 1.18 14.24
N ARG A 274 14.91 0.84 14.72
CA ARG A 274 15.29 -0.53 15.12
C ARG A 274 14.38 -1.09 16.21
N LYS A 275 13.99 -0.28 17.19
CA LYS A 275 13.03 -0.68 18.22
C LYS A 275 11.65 -0.95 17.64
N GLY A 276 11.21 -0.11 16.68
CA GLY A 276 9.95 -0.32 15.94
C GLY A 276 9.92 -1.63 15.17
N LEU A 277 11.00 -1.95 14.44
CA LEU A 277 11.16 -3.22 13.73
C LEU A 277 11.12 -4.42 14.69
N ALA A 278 11.86 -4.34 15.80
CA ALA A 278 11.86 -5.39 16.81
C ALA A 278 10.47 -5.59 17.45
N MET A 279 9.73 -4.51 17.66
CA MET A 279 8.35 -4.55 18.17
C MET A 279 7.44 -5.32 17.22
N PHE A 280 7.42 -5.00 15.91
CA PHE A 280 6.58 -5.71 14.94
C PHE A 280 6.93 -7.20 14.83
N ARG A 281 8.22 -7.54 14.84
CA ARG A 281 8.66 -8.95 14.86
C ARG A 281 8.16 -9.68 16.11
N LYS A 282 8.21 -9.03 17.30
CA LYS A 282 7.74 -9.61 18.56
C LYS A 282 6.23 -9.94 18.54
N VAL A 283 5.43 -9.18 17.80
CA VAL A 283 3.99 -9.41 17.66
C VAL A 283 3.60 -10.15 16.37
N ASN A 284 4.59 -10.77 15.71
CA ASN A 284 4.39 -11.55 14.47
C ASN A 284 3.73 -10.78 13.32
N ILE A 285 4.00 -9.48 13.20
CA ILE A 285 3.58 -8.68 12.06
C ILE A 285 4.73 -8.65 11.04
N PRO A 286 4.48 -9.05 9.77
CA PRO A 286 5.49 -8.93 8.72
C PRO A 286 5.94 -7.48 8.54
N VAL A 287 7.25 -7.27 8.46
CA VAL A 287 7.81 -5.96 8.10
C VAL A 287 8.15 -5.96 6.63
N PHE A 288 7.48 -5.12 5.84
CA PHE A 288 7.71 -5.00 4.41
C PHE A 288 9.00 -4.30 4.07
N GLY A 289 9.45 -3.41 4.94
CA GLY A 289 10.71 -2.72 4.81
C GLY A 289 10.73 -1.35 5.49
N VAL A 290 11.76 -0.58 5.14
CA VAL A 290 12.03 0.76 5.68
C VAL A 290 11.91 1.79 4.58
N ILE A 291 11.32 2.96 4.88
CA ILE A 291 11.38 4.16 4.06
C ILE A 291 12.31 5.15 4.76
N GLU A 292 13.37 5.57 4.06
CA GLU A 292 14.24 6.65 4.51
C GLU A 292 13.71 7.98 4.00
N ASN A 293 13.04 8.73 4.86
CA ASN A 293 12.52 10.05 4.54
C ASN A 293 13.58 11.12 4.80
N MET A 294 13.49 12.25 4.09
CA MET A 294 14.46 13.35 4.18
C MET A 294 15.91 12.89 3.87
N ALA A 295 16.04 11.94 2.93
CA ALA A 295 17.33 11.33 2.60
C ALA A 295 18.28 12.33 1.94
N THR A 296 17.77 13.13 1.00
CA THR A 296 18.54 14.15 0.30
C THR A 296 17.71 15.41 0.13
N HIS A 297 18.38 16.55 -0.01
CA HIS A 297 17.81 17.83 -0.38
C HIS A 297 18.41 18.33 -1.69
N ILE A 298 17.56 18.73 -2.62
CA ILE A 298 18.00 19.35 -3.87
C ILE A 298 17.79 20.87 -3.72
N CYS A 299 18.88 21.62 -3.76
CA CYS A 299 18.83 23.09 -3.67
C CYS A 299 18.02 23.67 -4.83
N SER A 300 16.96 24.41 -4.53
CA SER A 300 16.09 25.02 -5.54
C SER A 300 16.79 26.12 -6.38
N ASN A 301 17.92 26.65 -5.91
CA ASN A 301 18.65 27.71 -6.59
C ASN A 301 19.72 27.18 -7.56
N CYS A 302 20.48 26.12 -7.17
CA CYS A 302 21.61 25.64 -7.98
C CYS A 302 21.52 24.16 -8.38
N GLY A 303 20.50 23.42 -7.93
CA GLY A 303 20.32 22.00 -8.21
C GLY A 303 21.32 21.08 -7.49
N HIS A 304 22.17 21.60 -6.60
CA HIS A 304 23.08 20.77 -5.80
C HIS A 304 22.30 19.84 -4.89
N GLU A 305 22.63 18.55 -4.95
CA GLU A 305 22.04 17.53 -4.08
C GLU A 305 22.93 17.32 -2.85
N GLU A 306 22.33 17.44 -1.66
CA GLU A 306 23.03 17.34 -0.39
C GLU A 306 22.27 16.44 0.59
N ALA A 307 23.00 15.58 1.30
CA ALA A 307 22.46 14.74 2.39
C ALA A 307 22.55 15.51 3.72
N ILE A 308 21.64 16.48 3.94
CA ILE A 308 21.65 17.39 5.10
C ILE A 308 21.66 16.62 6.44
N PHE A 309 20.95 15.48 6.51
CA PHE A 309 20.84 14.66 7.71
C PHE A 309 21.80 13.46 7.72
N GLY A 310 22.78 13.44 6.82
CA GLY A 310 23.69 12.32 6.62
C GLY A 310 23.16 11.31 5.59
N ALA A 311 23.95 10.30 5.30
CA ALA A 311 23.63 9.27 4.31
C ALA A 311 23.78 7.87 4.89
N GLY A 312 23.03 6.89 4.34
CA GLY A 312 23.19 5.47 4.66
C GLY A 312 22.63 5.05 6.02
N GLY A 313 21.81 5.88 6.68
CA GLY A 313 21.20 5.53 7.95
C GLY A 313 20.31 4.30 7.85
N ALA A 314 19.46 4.25 6.83
CA ALA A 314 18.60 3.09 6.57
C ALA A 314 19.37 1.86 6.10
N ASP A 315 20.50 2.00 5.42
CA ASP A 315 21.29 0.87 4.90
C ASP A 315 21.78 -0.05 6.02
N LYS A 316 22.19 0.53 7.16
CA LYS A 316 22.57 -0.23 8.36
C LYS A 316 21.38 -1.01 8.94
N ILE A 317 20.16 -0.43 8.89
CA ILE A 317 18.95 -1.11 9.36
C ILE A 317 18.60 -2.27 8.44
N VAL A 318 18.65 -2.04 7.12
CA VAL A 318 18.39 -3.02 6.06
C VAL A 318 19.30 -4.25 6.25
N GLN A 319 20.60 -4.03 6.48
CA GLN A 319 21.56 -5.11 6.72
C GLN A 319 21.31 -5.85 8.02
N ASP A 320 21.13 -5.13 9.15
CA ASP A 320 21.03 -5.74 10.48
C ASP A 320 19.70 -6.47 10.70
N PHE A 321 18.64 -6.02 10.04
CA PHE A 321 17.31 -6.59 10.17
C PHE A 321 16.88 -7.42 8.95
N GLU A 322 17.71 -7.52 7.91
CA GLU A 322 17.38 -8.25 6.68
C GLU A 322 16.00 -7.87 6.13
N VAL A 323 15.73 -6.56 6.06
CA VAL A 323 14.47 -6.00 5.54
C VAL A 323 14.78 -5.11 4.32
N PRO A 324 13.91 -5.03 3.31
CA PRO A 324 14.17 -4.20 2.14
C PRO A 324 14.15 -2.69 2.46
N LEU A 325 14.92 -1.92 1.70
CA LEU A 325 14.71 -0.48 1.56
C LEU A 325 13.61 -0.24 0.52
N LEU A 326 12.48 0.29 0.98
CA LEU A 326 11.32 0.53 0.10
C LEU A 326 11.48 1.80 -0.74
N GLY A 327 12.20 2.79 -0.22
CA GLY A 327 12.48 4.02 -0.94
C GLY A 327 13.24 5.04 -0.12
N ARG A 328 13.85 6.00 -0.82
CA ARG A 328 14.42 7.24 -0.25
C ARG A 328 13.59 8.40 -0.75
N LEU A 329 13.08 9.19 0.18
CA LEU A 329 12.24 10.34 -0.12
C LEU A 329 13.03 11.63 0.18
N PRO A 330 12.91 12.66 -0.65
CA PRO A 330 13.68 13.88 -0.48
C PRO A 330 13.13 14.76 0.65
N LEU A 331 13.99 15.62 1.17
CA LEU A 331 13.60 16.79 1.96
C LEU A 331 13.33 17.95 1.00
N ASP A 332 12.06 18.29 0.80
CA ASP A 332 11.65 19.35 -0.12
C ASP A 332 10.53 20.21 0.51
N ALA A 333 10.66 21.51 0.44
CA ALA A 333 9.69 22.45 1.00
C ALA A 333 8.29 22.27 0.40
N ARG A 334 8.22 21.91 -0.89
CA ARG A 334 6.95 21.66 -1.60
C ARG A 334 6.13 20.56 -0.96
N ILE A 335 6.78 19.50 -0.46
CA ILE A 335 6.08 18.41 0.23
C ILE A 335 5.30 18.95 1.43
N ARG A 336 5.95 19.79 2.25
CA ARG A 336 5.33 20.44 3.40
C ARG A 336 4.20 21.39 2.96
N GLU A 337 4.47 22.31 2.06
CA GLU A 337 3.51 23.32 1.61
C GLU A 337 2.24 22.71 1.00
N GLN A 338 2.41 21.70 0.16
CA GLN A 338 1.33 20.97 -0.48
C GLN A 338 0.51 20.17 0.55
N THR A 339 1.18 19.50 1.47
CA THR A 339 0.54 18.72 2.53
C THR A 339 -0.22 19.61 3.52
N ASP A 340 0.39 20.72 3.96
CA ASP A 340 -0.24 21.72 4.85
C ASP A 340 -1.48 22.36 4.21
N SER A 341 -1.46 22.53 2.88
CA SER A 341 -2.59 23.07 2.11
C SER A 341 -3.71 22.04 1.86
N GLY A 342 -3.59 20.81 2.35
CA GLY A 342 -4.57 19.74 2.14
C GLY A 342 -4.51 19.09 0.75
N ARG A 343 -3.41 19.23 0.03
CA ARG A 343 -3.21 18.68 -1.31
C ARG A 343 -1.84 18.02 -1.44
N PRO A 344 -1.64 16.80 -0.89
CA PRO A 344 -0.33 16.14 -0.88
C PRO A 344 0.31 16.00 -2.26
N THR A 345 1.64 15.85 -2.28
CA THR A 345 2.47 15.91 -3.49
C THR A 345 2.05 14.98 -4.61
N VAL A 346 1.64 13.75 -4.28
CA VAL A 346 1.16 12.78 -5.28
C VAL A 346 -0.06 13.29 -6.06
N VAL A 347 -0.88 14.14 -5.44
CA VAL A 347 -2.05 14.78 -6.06
C VAL A 347 -1.70 16.15 -6.66
N ALA A 348 -0.84 16.91 -5.96
CA ALA A 348 -0.50 18.28 -6.37
C ALA A 348 0.37 18.31 -7.64
N GLU A 349 1.36 17.40 -7.71
CA GLU A 349 2.34 17.30 -8.78
C GLU A 349 2.57 15.83 -9.18
N PRO A 350 1.57 15.15 -9.79
CA PRO A 350 1.63 13.71 -10.05
C PRO A 350 2.80 13.28 -10.93
N ASP A 351 3.28 14.17 -11.81
CA ASP A 351 4.38 13.87 -12.75
C ASP A 351 5.76 14.28 -12.22
N SER A 352 5.84 14.77 -10.97
CA SER A 352 7.12 15.15 -10.37
C SER A 352 7.96 13.94 -9.97
N ALA A 353 9.29 14.11 -9.91
CA ALA A 353 10.21 13.08 -9.42
C ALA A 353 9.87 12.68 -7.96
N ILE A 354 9.37 13.61 -7.15
CA ILE A 354 8.94 13.34 -5.78
C ILE A 354 7.73 12.40 -5.77
N ALA A 355 6.70 12.68 -6.58
CA ALA A 355 5.54 11.81 -6.70
C ALA A 355 5.92 10.43 -7.24
N GLN A 356 6.89 10.36 -8.16
CA GLN A 356 7.42 9.10 -8.66
C GLN A 356 8.11 8.29 -7.56
N ALA A 357 8.91 8.91 -6.69
CA ALA A 357 9.53 8.22 -5.56
C ALA A 357 8.49 7.61 -4.60
N TYR A 358 7.38 8.31 -4.33
CA TYR A 358 6.27 7.76 -3.56
C TYR A 358 5.59 6.59 -4.29
N ARG A 359 5.38 6.67 -5.61
CA ARG A 359 4.82 5.55 -6.39
C ARG A 359 5.69 4.31 -6.34
N GLU A 360 7.00 4.48 -6.52
CA GLU A 360 7.94 3.35 -6.44
C GLU A 360 7.95 2.69 -5.07
N ALA A 361 7.90 3.49 -3.99
CA ALA A 361 7.75 2.95 -2.64
C ALA A 361 6.41 2.21 -2.49
N ALA A 362 5.31 2.74 -3.03
CA ALA A 362 4.00 2.12 -3.01
C ALA A 362 3.97 0.80 -3.78
N TRP A 363 4.62 0.71 -4.95
CA TRP A 363 4.77 -0.55 -5.70
C TRP A 363 5.49 -1.62 -4.88
N ARG A 364 6.62 -1.28 -4.23
CA ARG A 364 7.37 -2.22 -3.39
C ARG A 364 6.58 -2.67 -2.17
N ILE A 365 5.80 -1.76 -1.55
CA ILE A 365 4.89 -2.09 -0.45
C ILE A 365 3.80 -3.05 -0.92
N GLY A 366 3.15 -2.74 -2.04
CA GLY A 366 2.12 -3.58 -2.63
C GLY A 366 2.63 -4.97 -3.02
N ALA A 367 3.81 -5.04 -3.63
CA ALA A 367 4.48 -6.29 -3.98
C ALA A 367 4.86 -7.11 -2.73
N ALA A 368 5.38 -6.45 -1.68
CA ALA A 368 5.68 -7.12 -0.42
C ALA A 368 4.42 -7.69 0.25
N GLN A 369 3.28 -6.98 0.15
CA GLN A 369 1.99 -7.50 0.61
C GLN A 369 1.53 -8.68 -0.26
N ALA A 370 1.63 -8.59 -1.58
CA ALA A 370 1.21 -9.65 -2.50
C ALA A 370 1.96 -10.98 -2.30
N ALA A 371 3.22 -10.89 -1.86
CA ALA A 371 4.06 -12.05 -1.54
C ALA A 371 3.72 -12.73 -0.18
N GLN A 372 2.82 -12.14 0.64
CA GLN A 372 2.42 -12.76 1.91
C GLN A 372 1.48 -13.94 1.69
N LYS A 373 1.31 -14.76 2.74
CA LYS A 373 0.35 -15.88 2.73
C LYS A 373 -1.07 -15.38 2.51
N VAL A 374 -1.73 -15.91 1.49
CA VAL A 374 -3.12 -15.60 1.19
C VAL A 374 -4.03 -16.19 2.26
N ASP A 375 -5.01 -15.40 2.71
CA ASP A 375 -6.07 -15.89 3.60
C ASP A 375 -7.13 -16.64 2.80
N TYR A 376 -7.19 -17.95 3.01
CA TYR A 376 -8.21 -18.82 2.39
C TYR A 376 -9.42 -19.08 3.31
N ALA A 377 -9.42 -18.58 4.56
CA ALA A 377 -10.48 -18.86 5.54
C ALA A 377 -11.88 -18.43 5.04
N ALA A 378 -11.95 -17.35 4.25
CA ALA A 378 -13.19 -16.91 3.64
C ALA A 378 -13.78 -17.87 2.59
N LYS A 379 -12.97 -18.81 2.05
CA LYS A 379 -13.41 -19.82 1.06
C LYS A 379 -13.85 -21.12 1.68
N PHE A 380 -13.34 -21.43 2.85
CA PHE A 380 -13.65 -22.62 3.61
C PHE A 380 -14.36 -22.15 4.88
N GLY A 381 -15.69 -22.36 4.96
CA GLY A 381 -16.42 -22.10 6.20
C GLY A 381 -15.77 -22.81 7.41
N PRO A 382 -16.15 -22.48 8.65
CA PRO A 382 -15.60 -23.14 9.83
C PRO A 382 -15.79 -24.65 9.69
N ILE A 383 -14.69 -25.40 9.84
CA ILE A 383 -14.75 -26.89 9.89
C ILE A 383 -15.47 -27.20 11.19
N VAL A 384 -16.75 -27.53 11.10
CA VAL A 384 -17.53 -28.03 12.23
C VAL A 384 -17.11 -29.50 12.45
N HIS A 385 -16.29 -29.74 13.47
CA HIS A 385 -16.10 -31.08 13.96
C HIS A 385 -17.41 -31.53 14.64
N GLU A 386 -18.22 -32.33 13.97
CA GLU A 386 -19.25 -33.06 14.68
C GLU A 386 -18.57 -34.09 15.60
N PRO A 387 -18.80 -34.06 16.90
CA PRO A 387 -18.31 -35.10 17.79
C PRO A 387 -18.99 -36.42 17.37
N THR A 388 -18.20 -37.34 16.91
CA THR A 388 -18.63 -38.74 16.73
C THR A 388 -19.19 -39.24 18.08
N LYS A 389 -20.46 -39.60 18.09
CA LYS A 389 -21.13 -40.26 19.23
C LYS A 389 -20.57 -41.64 19.47
#